data_c8cc477bf8f2633ade3e0663801345f3
#
_entry.id   c8cc477bf8f2633ade3e0663801345f3
#
_cell.length_a   1.000
_cell.length_b   1.000
_cell.length_c   1.000
_cell.angle_alpha   90.00
_cell.angle_beta   90.00
_cell.angle_gamma   90.00
#
_symmetry.space_group_name_H-M   'P 1'
#
loop_
_entity.id
_entity.type
_entity.pdbx_description
1 polymer ?
#
loop_
_entity_poly.entity_id
_entity_poly.type
_entity_poly.pdbx_seq_one_letter_code
_entity_poly.pdbx_strand_id
1 'polypeptide(L)'
;MNNEERKVLSYLSEELGYGGNILSMVNAMGKKYGNTYYPNVYNAIMGLEKKGVVSIIKEGNNRLVRLALDNPFSIYYIGEAESMKASGTDIGSEMANALLELALGFDIITICILRYKEYIKIGRMEILIVAGSHDQDGKLAAAISSVESMHNSKIDQIVLTPLELSSMLEGNELNRIKELIGDKSIFYNSEGFWEIVRKYKLDGNRINQERFPEKLTRAQLAYNYNRFGYALYEDIESGTKIALEDVIFLMSASEEARIRYGAIVLLYKNCSRLNTSYLYYLFKRHDELGTLKGMLESLKDFYISGDWQGIEMLVKTIQDKKPRIYDKNLIKKYIEQYC
;
A
#
# COMPACT_ATOMS: atom_id res chain seq x y z
N MET A 1 -15.51 -20.48 -15.92
CA MET A 1 -14.33 -20.89 -15.12
C MET A 1 -14.75 -21.95 -14.09
N ASN A 2 -13.99 -23.03 -13.88
CA ASN A 2 -14.29 -24.02 -12.84
C ASN A 2 -13.70 -23.61 -11.47
N ASN A 3 -14.08 -24.35 -10.40
CA ASN A 3 -13.67 -23.97 -9.04
C ASN A 3 -12.14 -24.01 -8.81
N GLU A 4 -11.44 -24.99 -9.39
CA GLU A 4 -9.98 -25.09 -9.24
C GLU A 4 -9.24 -24.01 -10.04
N GLU A 5 -9.72 -23.66 -11.24
CA GLU A 5 -9.21 -22.53 -12.01
C GLU A 5 -9.34 -21.22 -11.23
N ARG A 6 -10.48 -21.02 -10.52
CA ARG A 6 -10.66 -19.83 -9.66
C ARG A 6 -9.67 -19.78 -8.52
N LYS A 7 -9.46 -20.90 -7.81
CA LYS A 7 -8.47 -20.95 -6.73
C LYS A 7 -7.06 -20.63 -7.23
N VAL A 8 -6.70 -21.16 -8.41
CA VAL A 8 -5.40 -20.86 -9.06
C VAL A 8 -5.29 -19.36 -9.35
N LEU A 9 -6.30 -18.76 -9.94
CA LEU A 9 -6.29 -17.31 -10.25
C LEU A 9 -6.33 -16.44 -8.99
N SER A 10 -7.10 -16.83 -7.98
CA SER A 10 -7.11 -16.14 -6.68
C SER A 10 -5.73 -16.16 -6.02
N TYR A 11 -5.04 -17.30 -6.08
CA TYR A 11 -3.66 -17.41 -5.59
C TYR A 11 -2.71 -16.53 -6.39
N LEU A 12 -2.78 -16.57 -7.73
CA LEU A 12 -1.97 -15.72 -8.60
C LEU A 12 -2.24 -14.23 -8.38
N SER A 13 -3.49 -13.85 -8.08
CA SER A 13 -3.83 -12.47 -7.74
C SER A 13 -3.11 -11.98 -6.48
N GLU A 14 -3.05 -12.79 -5.46
CA GLU A 14 -2.37 -12.44 -4.20
C GLU A 14 -0.87 -12.28 -4.39
N GLU A 15 -0.29 -13.08 -5.26
CA GLU A 15 1.12 -13.02 -5.65
C GLU A 15 1.38 -12.08 -6.85
N LEU A 16 0.44 -11.19 -7.14
CA LEU A 16 0.49 -10.21 -8.26
C LEU A 16 0.94 -10.83 -9.59
N GLY A 17 0.37 -11.98 -9.88
CA GLY A 17 0.58 -12.70 -11.14
C GLY A 17 1.70 -13.73 -11.12
N TYR A 18 2.43 -13.92 -10.02
CA TYR A 18 3.54 -14.86 -9.92
C TYR A 18 3.22 -16.05 -9.02
N GLY A 19 3.02 -17.25 -9.58
CA GLY A 19 2.69 -18.46 -8.82
C GLY A 19 3.90 -19.29 -8.35
N GLY A 20 5.08 -19.03 -8.87
CA GLY A 20 6.26 -19.88 -8.60
C GLY A 20 6.17 -21.23 -9.28
N ASN A 21 6.88 -22.25 -8.75
CA ASN A 21 6.78 -23.59 -9.32
C ASN A 21 5.48 -24.28 -8.90
N ILE A 22 4.99 -25.21 -9.74
CA ILE A 22 3.67 -25.83 -9.57
C ILE A 22 3.57 -26.55 -8.22
N LEU A 23 4.61 -27.23 -7.76
CA LEU A 23 4.59 -27.96 -6.49
C LEU A 23 4.49 -27.02 -5.29
N SER A 24 5.29 -25.94 -5.29
CA SER A 24 5.22 -24.93 -4.22
C SER A 24 3.86 -24.23 -4.19
N MET A 25 3.29 -23.95 -5.37
CA MET A 25 1.97 -23.37 -5.51
C MET A 25 0.88 -24.29 -4.94
N VAL A 26 0.90 -25.58 -5.28
CA VAL A 26 -0.05 -26.58 -4.73
C VAL A 26 0.05 -26.64 -3.21
N ASN A 27 1.27 -26.68 -2.66
CA ASN A 27 1.49 -26.71 -1.21
C ASN A 27 0.98 -25.44 -0.51
N ALA A 28 1.21 -24.27 -1.10
CA ALA A 28 0.72 -22.99 -0.57
C ALA A 28 -0.81 -22.90 -0.64
N MET A 29 -1.41 -23.30 -1.76
CA MET A 29 -2.86 -23.36 -1.94
C MET A 29 -3.50 -24.35 -0.97
N GLY A 30 -2.86 -25.51 -0.72
CA GLY A 30 -3.33 -26.51 0.24
C GLY A 30 -3.41 -25.98 1.66
N LYS A 31 -2.41 -25.19 2.09
CA LYS A 31 -2.42 -24.51 3.39
C LYS A 31 -3.53 -23.46 3.50
N LYS A 32 -3.84 -22.78 2.40
CA LYS A 32 -4.77 -21.65 2.39
C LYS A 32 -6.22 -22.04 2.17
N TYR A 33 -6.47 -22.91 1.20
CA TYR A 33 -7.84 -23.28 0.78
C TYR A 33 -8.25 -24.68 1.25
N GLY A 34 -7.38 -25.39 1.95
CA GLY A 34 -7.60 -26.80 2.35
C GLY A 34 -7.66 -27.73 1.12
N ASN A 35 -7.79 -29.02 1.36
CA ASN A 35 -8.01 -30.11 0.39
C ASN A 35 -7.65 -29.81 -1.08
N THR A 36 -6.38 -29.52 -1.33
CA THR A 36 -5.88 -29.21 -2.66
C THR A 36 -5.04 -30.40 -3.16
N TYR A 37 -5.51 -31.03 -4.24
CA TYR A 37 -4.81 -32.20 -4.83
C TYR A 37 -3.99 -31.75 -6.04
N TYR A 38 -2.73 -32.18 -6.08
CA TYR A 38 -1.80 -31.85 -7.17
C TYR A 38 -2.40 -32.07 -8.57
N PRO A 39 -3.04 -33.22 -8.91
CA PRO A 39 -3.61 -33.41 -10.25
C PRO A 39 -4.67 -32.38 -10.62
N ASN A 40 -5.50 -31.97 -9.66
CA ASN A 40 -6.57 -30.98 -9.91
C ASN A 40 -6.00 -29.61 -10.23
N VAL A 41 -5.03 -29.15 -9.42
CA VAL A 41 -4.36 -27.87 -9.65
C VAL A 41 -3.55 -27.88 -10.94
N TYR A 42 -2.83 -28.98 -11.19
CA TYR A 42 -2.08 -29.15 -12.42
C TYR A 42 -3.00 -29.05 -13.66
N ASN A 43 -4.11 -29.77 -13.66
CA ASN A 43 -5.09 -29.75 -14.76
C ASN A 43 -5.72 -28.35 -14.91
N ALA A 44 -6.00 -27.66 -13.81
CA ALA A 44 -6.50 -26.26 -13.84
C ALA A 44 -5.47 -25.33 -14.46
N ILE A 45 -4.19 -25.42 -14.08
CA ILE A 45 -3.10 -24.62 -14.66
C ILE A 45 -2.97 -24.90 -16.16
N MET A 46 -2.96 -26.18 -16.57
CA MET A 46 -2.89 -26.55 -18.00
C MET A 46 -4.11 -26.07 -18.78
N GLY A 47 -5.30 -26.09 -18.17
CA GLY A 47 -6.52 -25.53 -18.75
C GLY A 47 -6.44 -24.01 -18.97
N LEU A 48 -5.90 -23.27 -17.97
CA LEU A 48 -5.68 -21.85 -18.06
C LEU A 48 -4.56 -21.48 -19.06
N GLU A 49 -3.50 -22.29 -19.15
CA GLU A 49 -2.45 -22.12 -20.16
C GLU A 49 -3.00 -22.29 -21.57
N LYS A 50 -3.81 -23.33 -21.81
CA LYS A 50 -4.48 -23.53 -23.12
C LYS A 50 -5.38 -22.34 -23.50
N LYS A 51 -5.96 -21.66 -22.53
CA LYS A 51 -6.76 -20.43 -22.73
C LYS A 51 -5.89 -19.17 -22.88
N GLY A 52 -4.57 -19.29 -22.72
CA GLY A 52 -3.63 -18.15 -22.73
C GLY A 52 -3.75 -17.22 -21.52
N VAL A 53 -4.38 -17.68 -20.43
CA VAL A 53 -4.57 -16.87 -19.20
C VAL A 53 -3.33 -16.93 -18.30
N VAL A 54 -2.65 -18.07 -18.28
CA VAL A 54 -1.36 -18.24 -17.60
C VAL A 54 -0.31 -18.69 -18.60
N SER A 55 0.94 -18.44 -18.30
CA SER A 55 2.10 -18.98 -19.01
C SER A 55 2.93 -19.86 -18.08
N ILE A 56 3.49 -20.93 -18.62
CA ILE A 56 4.40 -21.81 -17.91
C ILE A 56 5.81 -21.61 -18.49
N ILE A 57 6.68 -21.02 -17.69
CA ILE A 57 8.07 -20.75 -18.09
C ILE A 57 8.96 -21.85 -17.50
N LYS A 58 9.80 -22.43 -18.35
CA LYS A 58 10.80 -23.43 -17.92
C LYS A 58 12.07 -22.69 -17.50
N GLU A 59 12.43 -22.82 -16.22
CA GLU A 59 13.66 -22.26 -15.66
C GLU A 59 14.47 -23.38 -15.02
N GLY A 60 15.48 -23.85 -15.71
CA GLY A 60 16.20 -25.08 -15.36
C GLY A 60 15.26 -26.29 -15.31
N ASN A 61 15.18 -26.94 -14.15
CA ASN A 61 14.26 -28.07 -13.91
C ASN A 61 12.89 -27.65 -13.39
N ASN A 62 12.65 -26.36 -13.14
CA ASN A 62 11.40 -25.86 -12.61
C ASN A 62 10.47 -25.38 -13.73
N ARG A 63 9.17 -25.55 -13.50
CA ARG A 63 8.10 -24.95 -14.32
C ARG A 63 7.43 -23.88 -13.49
N LEU A 64 7.65 -22.61 -13.84
CA LEU A 64 7.11 -21.45 -13.14
C LEU A 64 5.79 -21.04 -13.80
N VAL A 65 4.76 -20.89 -12.99
CA VAL A 65 3.44 -20.42 -13.43
C VAL A 65 3.36 -18.90 -13.24
N ARG A 66 2.91 -18.19 -14.27
CA ARG A 66 2.70 -16.75 -14.25
C ARG A 66 1.39 -16.40 -14.93
N LEU A 67 0.76 -15.28 -14.52
CA LEU A 67 -0.30 -14.68 -15.33
C LEU A 67 0.30 -14.18 -16.66
N ALA A 68 -0.36 -14.48 -17.76
CA ALA A 68 0.01 -13.97 -19.09
C ALA A 68 -0.57 -12.55 -19.26
N LEU A 69 0.01 -11.55 -18.57
CA LEU A 69 -0.49 -10.16 -18.54
C LEU A 69 -0.42 -9.44 -19.90
N ASP A 70 0.37 -9.95 -20.84
CA ASP A 70 0.40 -9.54 -22.24
C ASP A 70 -0.87 -9.92 -23.01
N ASN A 71 -1.60 -10.93 -22.55
CA ASN A 71 -2.88 -11.35 -23.11
C ASN A 71 -4.05 -10.63 -22.44
N PRO A 72 -4.86 -9.83 -23.16
CA PRO A 72 -6.02 -9.12 -22.60
C PRO A 72 -7.03 -10.04 -21.90
N PHE A 73 -7.20 -11.26 -22.38
CA PHE A 73 -8.10 -12.23 -21.75
C PHE A 73 -7.70 -12.61 -20.33
N SER A 74 -6.40 -12.54 -19.98
CA SER A 74 -5.93 -12.79 -18.63
C SER A 74 -6.53 -11.82 -17.63
N ILE A 75 -6.65 -10.53 -17.99
CA ILE A 75 -7.23 -9.48 -17.16
C ILE A 75 -8.71 -9.78 -16.89
N TYR A 76 -9.45 -10.18 -17.93
CA TYR A 76 -10.85 -10.56 -17.77
C TYR A 76 -11.04 -11.74 -16.81
N TYR A 77 -10.26 -12.82 -16.99
CA TYR A 77 -10.38 -14.01 -16.14
C TYR A 77 -9.98 -13.75 -14.69
N ILE A 78 -8.92 -12.96 -14.47
CA ILE A 78 -8.51 -12.63 -13.11
C ILE A 78 -9.51 -11.64 -12.47
N GLY A 79 -10.08 -10.73 -13.25
CA GLY A 79 -11.15 -9.83 -12.82
C GLY A 79 -12.39 -10.59 -12.37
N GLU A 80 -12.79 -11.66 -13.06
CA GLU A 80 -13.87 -12.55 -12.64
C GLU A 80 -13.56 -13.20 -11.28
N ALA A 81 -12.32 -13.71 -11.11
CA ALA A 81 -11.91 -14.33 -9.84
C ALA A 81 -11.92 -13.34 -8.67
N GLU A 82 -11.47 -12.11 -8.89
CA GLU A 82 -11.49 -11.02 -7.90
C GLU A 82 -12.92 -10.59 -7.53
N SER A 83 -13.79 -10.44 -8.52
CA SER A 83 -15.19 -10.06 -8.27
C SER A 83 -15.90 -11.11 -7.41
N MET A 84 -15.62 -12.39 -7.62
CA MET A 84 -16.16 -13.45 -6.78
C MET A 84 -15.55 -13.44 -5.36
N LYS A 85 -14.27 -13.08 -5.22
CA LYS A 85 -13.64 -12.89 -3.92
C LYS A 85 -14.28 -11.71 -3.18
N ALA A 86 -14.51 -10.59 -3.87
CA ALA A 86 -15.14 -9.40 -3.33
C ALA A 86 -16.58 -9.66 -2.87
N SER A 87 -17.36 -10.43 -3.62
CA SER A 87 -18.73 -10.81 -3.24
C SER A 87 -18.82 -11.66 -1.97
N GLY A 88 -17.73 -12.31 -1.58
CA GLY A 88 -17.58 -13.05 -0.32
C GLY A 88 -17.14 -12.20 0.86
N THR A 89 -16.87 -10.90 0.67
CA THR A 89 -16.55 -9.98 1.77
C THR A 89 -17.84 -9.51 2.45
N ASP A 90 -17.92 -9.70 3.76
CA ASP A 90 -19.09 -9.26 4.55
C ASP A 90 -18.88 -7.82 5.05
N ILE A 91 -18.93 -6.84 4.13
CA ILE A 91 -18.80 -5.41 4.47
C ILE A 91 -20.12 -4.72 4.74
N GLY A 92 -21.24 -5.44 4.61
CA GLY A 92 -22.59 -4.88 4.69
C GLY A 92 -23.00 -4.08 3.44
N SER A 93 -24.29 -4.17 3.09
CA SER A 93 -24.79 -3.53 1.86
C SER A 93 -24.72 -2.00 1.89
N GLU A 94 -24.92 -1.39 3.05
CA GLU A 94 -24.88 0.08 3.20
C GLU A 94 -23.46 0.62 3.00
N MET A 95 -22.44 -0.01 3.60
CA MET A 95 -21.04 0.36 3.40
C MET A 95 -20.62 0.11 1.95
N ALA A 96 -21.05 -1.00 1.35
CA ALA A 96 -20.77 -1.29 -0.05
C ALA A 96 -21.34 -0.20 -0.98
N ASN A 97 -22.58 0.24 -0.74
CA ASN A 97 -23.20 1.33 -1.50
C ASN A 97 -22.44 2.64 -1.31
N ALA A 98 -22.05 2.99 -0.08
CA ALA A 98 -21.28 4.20 0.19
C ALA A 98 -19.92 4.20 -0.54
N LEU A 99 -19.21 3.08 -0.54
CA LEU A 99 -17.95 2.95 -1.30
C LEU A 99 -18.17 3.03 -2.83
N LEU A 100 -19.29 2.50 -3.32
CA LEU A 100 -19.64 2.61 -4.74
C LEU A 100 -19.99 4.05 -5.12
N GLU A 101 -20.72 4.78 -4.28
CA GLU A 101 -21.01 6.21 -4.49
C GLU A 101 -19.72 7.04 -4.52
N LEU A 102 -18.74 6.74 -3.64
CA LEU A 102 -17.41 7.34 -3.73
C LEU A 102 -16.75 7.04 -5.09
N ALA A 103 -16.76 5.78 -5.53
CA ALA A 103 -16.17 5.38 -6.79
C ALA A 103 -16.78 6.11 -8.00
N LEU A 104 -18.09 6.39 -7.97
CA LEU A 104 -18.82 7.08 -9.04
C LEU A 104 -18.74 8.61 -8.95
N GLY A 105 -18.49 9.15 -7.76
CA GLY A 105 -18.44 10.59 -7.50
C GLY A 105 -17.08 11.24 -7.73
N PHE A 106 -16.02 10.44 -7.86
CA PHE A 106 -14.63 10.90 -7.99
C PHE A 106 -13.94 10.18 -9.16
N ASP A 107 -12.80 10.71 -9.60
CA ASP A 107 -11.96 10.08 -10.64
C ASP A 107 -11.20 8.87 -10.07
N ILE A 108 -11.95 7.84 -9.66
CA ILE A 108 -11.42 6.62 -9.07
C ILE A 108 -11.32 5.52 -10.13
N ILE A 109 -10.13 4.99 -10.30
CA ILE A 109 -9.85 3.88 -11.21
C ILE A 109 -10.23 2.56 -10.56
N THR A 110 -9.85 2.34 -9.29
CA THR A 110 -10.15 1.10 -8.57
C THR A 110 -10.16 1.32 -7.07
N ILE A 111 -10.92 0.49 -6.34
CA ILE A 111 -10.93 0.43 -4.87
C ILE A 111 -10.61 -1.00 -4.44
N CYS A 112 -9.60 -1.15 -3.60
CA CYS A 112 -9.25 -2.41 -2.94
C CYS A 112 -9.49 -2.31 -1.44
N ILE A 113 -10.16 -3.29 -0.86
CA ILE A 113 -10.24 -3.47 0.60
C ILE A 113 -9.02 -4.30 1.00
N LEU A 114 -8.23 -3.77 1.90
CA LEU A 114 -7.02 -4.41 2.41
C LEU A 114 -7.35 -5.11 3.72
N ARG A 115 -6.72 -6.26 3.99
CA ARG A 115 -6.93 -7.04 5.22
C ARG A 115 -8.41 -7.21 5.59
N TYR A 116 -9.27 -7.48 4.60
CA TYR A 116 -10.72 -7.54 4.80
C TYR A 116 -11.15 -8.51 5.90
N LYS A 117 -10.39 -9.57 6.16
CA LYS A 117 -10.65 -10.52 7.25
C LYS A 117 -10.45 -9.93 8.64
N GLU A 118 -9.60 -8.91 8.77
CA GLU A 118 -9.38 -8.20 10.03
C GLU A 118 -10.46 -7.15 10.28
N TYR A 119 -11.00 -6.52 9.22
CA TYR A 119 -12.07 -5.54 9.34
C TYR A 119 -13.26 -6.04 10.16
N ILE A 120 -13.73 -7.26 9.88
CA ILE A 120 -14.85 -7.88 10.59
C ILE A 120 -14.58 -7.98 12.10
N LYS A 121 -13.32 -8.11 12.51
CA LYS A 121 -12.94 -8.30 13.92
C LYS A 121 -12.78 -6.99 14.69
N ILE A 122 -12.27 -5.95 14.04
CA ILE A 122 -11.83 -4.72 14.71
C ILE A 122 -12.67 -3.48 14.36
N GLY A 123 -13.64 -3.58 13.41
CA GLY A 123 -14.48 -2.46 12.99
C GLY A 123 -13.69 -1.31 12.32
N ARG A 124 -12.51 -1.60 11.78
CA ARG A 124 -11.62 -0.64 11.13
C ARG A 124 -11.26 -1.15 9.73
N MET A 125 -11.68 -0.43 8.70
CA MET A 125 -11.47 -0.80 7.30
C MET A 125 -10.24 -0.10 6.76
N GLU A 126 -9.36 -0.85 6.10
CA GLU A 126 -8.26 -0.30 5.33
C GLU A 126 -8.60 -0.37 3.85
N ILE A 127 -8.51 0.75 3.14
CA ILE A 127 -8.81 0.80 1.71
C ILE A 127 -7.66 1.44 0.92
N LEU A 128 -7.35 0.83 -0.22
CA LEU A 128 -6.49 1.42 -1.24
C LEU A 128 -7.40 1.94 -2.36
N ILE A 129 -7.33 3.23 -2.63
CA ILE A 129 -7.99 3.90 -3.73
C ILE A 129 -6.90 4.25 -4.75
N VAL A 130 -7.09 3.84 -6.00
CA VAL A 130 -6.26 4.34 -7.09
C VAL A 130 -7.09 5.35 -7.86
N ALA A 131 -6.63 6.60 -7.86
CA ALA A 131 -7.26 7.74 -8.52
C ALA A 131 -6.44 8.23 -9.70
N GLY A 132 -7.07 8.86 -10.68
CA GLY A 132 -6.40 9.41 -11.85
C GLY A 132 -5.44 10.55 -11.52
N SER A 133 -5.76 11.35 -10.49
CA SER A 133 -4.94 12.45 -9.98
C SER A 133 -5.21 12.71 -8.49
N HIS A 134 -4.40 13.56 -7.86
CA HIS A 134 -4.58 14.03 -6.48
C HIS A 134 -5.44 15.32 -6.37
N ASP A 135 -5.99 15.83 -7.46
CA ASP A 135 -6.71 17.10 -7.49
C ASP A 135 -7.94 17.14 -6.57
N GLN A 136 -8.49 15.99 -6.26
CA GLN A 136 -9.70 15.84 -5.46
C GLN A 136 -9.47 15.23 -4.08
N ASP A 137 -8.23 14.99 -3.65
CA ASP A 137 -7.91 14.30 -2.39
C ASP A 137 -8.59 14.89 -1.17
N GLY A 138 -8.62 16.21 -1.05
CA GLY A 138 -9.29 16.87 0.08
C GLY A 138 -10.80 16.64 0.11
N LYS A 139 -11.46 16.63 -1.06
CA LYS A 139 -12.90 16.35 -1.17
C LYS A 139 -13.17 14.87 -0.91
N LEU A 140 -12.33 13.99 -1.42
CA LEU A 140 -12.40 12.55 -1.20
C LEU A 140 -12.22 12.20 0.29
N ALA A 141 -11.25 12.81 0.95
CA ALA A 141 -11.04 12.63 2.39
C ALA A 141 -12.25 13.09 3.22
N ALA A 142 -12.87 14.23 2.86
CA ALA A 142 -14.09 14.70 3.50
C ALA A 142 -15.28 13.77 3.27
N ALA A 143 -15.43 13.23 2.05
CA ALA A 143 -16.49 12.26 1.73
C ALA A 143 -16.28 10.95 2.52
N ILE A 144 -15.05 10.45 2.63
CA ILE A 144 -14.75 9.27 3.45
C ILE A 144 -15.06 9.53 4.93
N SER A 145 -14.71 10.70 5.47
CA SER A 145 -15.06 11.07 6.85
C SER A 145 -16.57 11.11 7.09
N SER A 146 -17.33 11.50 6.08
CA SER A 146 -18.80 11.46 6.15
C SER A 146 -19.32 10.00 6.21
N VAL A 147 -18.73 9.11 5.40
CA VAL A 147 -19.04 7.67 5.44
C VAL A 147 -18.65 7.07 6.80
N GLU A 148 -17.48 7.39 7.35
CA GLU A 148 -17.08 6.97 8.70
C GLU A 148 -18.10 7.36 9.76
N SER A 149 -18.60 8.59 9.70
CA SER A 149 -19.56 9.13 10.66
C SER A 149 -20.93 8.47 10.52
N MET A 150 -21.43 8.26 9.29
CA MET A 150 -22.73 7.63 9.02
C MET A 150 -22.77 6.16 9.45
N HIS A 151 -21.67 5.44 9.27
CA HIS A 151 -21.62 3.99 9.55
C HIS A 151 -20.92 3.65 10.88
N ASN A 152 -20.54 4.65 11.68
CA ASN A 152 -19.78 4.47 12.92
C ASN A 152 -18.61 3.51 12.77
N SER A 153 -17.90 3.63 11.66
CA SER A 153 -16.76 2.79 11.28
C SER A 153 -15.53 3.67 11.03
N LYS A 154 -14.35 3.14 11.31
CA LYS A 154 -13.09 3.81 10.93
C LYS A 154 -12.63 3.31 9.55
N ILE A 155 -12.26 4.23 8.67
CA ILE A 155 -11.75 3.92 7.33
C ILE A 155 -10.35 4.54 7.18
N ASP A 156 -9.33 3.71 7.08
CA ASP A 156 -7.97 4.16 6.81
C ASP A 156 -7.72 4.07 5.30
N GLN A 157 -7.82 5.20 4.62
CA GLN A 157 -7.61 5.27 3.18
C GLN A 157 -6.14 5.54 2.82
N ILE A 158 -5.70 4.87 1.76
CA ILE A 158 -4.48 5.19 1.01
C ILE A 158 -4.94 5.60 -0.38
N VAL A 159 -4.63 6.81 -0.81
CA VAL A 159 -4.95 7.29 -2.16
C VAL A 159 -3.66 7.39 -2.96
N LEU A 160 -3.57 6.67 -4.06
CA LEU A 160 -2.39 6.63 -4.93
C LEU A 160 -2.82 6.86 -6.38
N THR A 161 -1.94 7.48 -7.14
CA THR A 161 -2.04 7.44 -8.61
C THR A 161 -1.50 6.10 -9.13
N PRO A 162 -1.82 5.71 -10.39
CA PRO A 162 -1.25 4.51 -10.99
C PRO A 162 0.28 4.48 -10.97
N LEU A 163 0.91 5.64 -11.17
CA LEU A 163 2.37 5.75 -11.18
C LEU A 163 2.97 5.52 -9.78
N GLU A 164 2.36 6.10 -8.74
CA GLU A 164 2.80 5.91 -7.36
C GLU A 164 2.64 4.47 -6.91
N LEU A 165 1.49 3.85 -7.20
CA LEU A 165 1.28 2.43 -6.89
C LEU A 165 2.36 1.56 -7.55
N SER A 166 2.62 1.77 -8.83
CA SER A 166 3.65 1.03 -9.55
C SER A 166 5.04 1.22 -8.92
N SER A 167 5.43 2.48 -8.67
CA SER A 167 6.73 2.80 -8.05
C SER A 167 6.90 2.16 -6.67
N MET A 168 5.83 2.12 -5.87
CA MET A 168 5.86 1.48 -4.55
C MET A 168 5.99 -0.04 -4.65
N LEU A 169 5.41 -0.66 -5.68
CA LEU A 169 5.49 -2.11 -5.90
C LEU A 169 6.84 -2.55 -6.51
N GLU A 170 7.39 -1.78 -7.44
CA GLU A 170 8.65 -2.08 -8.13
C GLU A 170 9.89 -1.74 -7.32
N GLY A 171 9.84 -0.71 -6.47
CA GLY A 171 10.97 -0.24 -5.68
C GLY A 171 11.59 -1.33 -4.80
N ASN A 172 12.92 -1.22 -4.57
CA ASN A 172 13.65 -2.13 -3.68
C ASN A 172 13.44 -1.82 -2.19
N GLU A 173 12.64 -0.81 -1.87
CA GLU A 173 12.34 -0.41 -0.50
C GLU A 173 11.16 -1.19 0.04
N LEU A 174 11.25 -1.63 1.29
CA LEU A 174 10.10 -2.16 2.00
C LEU A 174 9.13 -1.01 2.30
N ASN A 175 7.87 -1.22 1.96
CA ASN A 175 6.76 -0.38 2.34
C ASN A 175 5.55 -1.26 2.67
N ARG A 176 4.61 -0.72 3.42
CA ARG A 176 3.43 -1.50 3.86
C ARG A 176 2.49 -1.85 2.72
N ILE A 177 2.53 -1.14 1.60
CA ILE A 177 1.70 -1.45 0.42
C ILE A 177 2.05 -2.83 -0.13
N LYS A 178 3.33 -3.19 -0.21
CA LYS A 178 3.76 -4.52 -0.67
C LYS A 178 3.21 -5.66 0.19
N GLU A 179 3.14 -5.45 1.50
CA GLU A 179 2.55 -6.43 2.41
C GLU A 179 1.03 -6.49 2.24
N LEU A 180 0.37 -5.33 2.21
CA LEU A 180 -1.08 -5.22 2.20
C LEU A 180 -1.71 -5.70 0.90
N ILE A 181 -1.04 -5.46 -0.23
CA ILE A 181 -1.59 -5.77 -1.56
C ILE A 181 -1.76 -7.28 -1.78
N GLY A 182 -1.00 -8.12 -1.07
CA GLY A 182 -1.17 -9.57 -1.10
C GLY A 182 -2.48 -10.05 -0.46
N ASP A 183 -3.02 -9.31 0.52
CA ASP A 183 -4.29 -9.63 1.19
C ASP A 183 -5.40 -8.63 0.81
N LYS A 184 -5.43 -8.22 -0.45
CA LYS A 184 -6.46 -7.36 -1.00
C LYS A 184 -7.70 -8.12 -1.43
N SER A 185 -8.83 -7.45 -1.41
CA SER A 185 -10.04 -7.78 -2.16
C SER A 185 -10.40 -6.58 -3.02
N ILE A 186 -10.41 -6.74 -4.35
CA ILE A 186 -10.71 -5.62 -5.25
C ILE A 186 -12.23 -5.45 -5.28
N PHE A 187 -12.69 -4.39 -4.64
CA PHE A 187 -14.11 -4.09 -4.47
C PHE A 187 -14.70 -3.44 -5.71
N TYR A 188 -13.98 -2.50 -6.33
CA TYR A 188 -14.44 -1.76 -7.49
C TYR A 188 -13.42 -1.85 -8.61
N ASN A 189 -13.90 -2.16 -9.83
CA ASN A 189 -13.16 -2.18 -11.09
C ASN A 189 -11.85 -2.99 -11.04
N SER A 190 -11.98 -4.29 -10.86
CA SER A 190 -10.86 -5.23 -10.85
C SER A 190 -10.04 -5.22 -12.15
N GLU A 191 -10.69 -4.98 -13.29
CA GLU A 191 -10.01 -4.85 -14.59
C GLU A 191 -9.09 -3.63 -14.60
N GLY A 192 -9.54 -2.49 -14.06
CA GLY A 192 -8.73 -1.27 -13.93
C GLY A 192 -7.47 -1.51 -13.10
N PHE A 193 -7.57 -2.24 -11.97
CA PHE A 193 -6.41 -2.62 -11.19
C PHE A 193 -5.40 -3.44 -12.00
N TRP A 194 -5.87 -4.47 -12.68
CA TRP A 194 -5.00 -5.36 -13.45
C TRP A 194 -4.43 -4.72 -14.72
N GLU A 195 -5.14 -3.74 -15.32
CA GLU A 195 -4.59 -2.90 -16.39
C GLU A 195 -3.42 -2.03 -15.89
N ILE A 196 -3.48 -1.51 -14.66
CA ILE A 196 -2.35 -0.81 -14.05
C ILE A 196 -1.16 -1.77 -13.90
N VAL A 197 -1.38 -2.96 -13.33
CA VAL A 197 -0.34 -3.97 -13.17
C VAL A 197 0.29 -4.33 -14.53
N ARG A 198 -0.52 -4.52 -15.56
CA ARG A 198 -0.07 -4.82 -16.94
C ARG A 198 0.76 -3.68 -17.53
N LYS A 199 0.24 -2.46 -17.48
CA LYS A 199 0.83 -1.27 -18.10
C LYS A 199 2.24 -0.99 -17.59
N TYR A 200 2.46 -1.17 -16.31
CA TYR A 200 3.74 -0.94 -15.68
C TYR A 200 4.64 -2.19 -15.65
N LYS A 201 4.26 -3.24 -16.42
CA LYS A 201 5.08 -4.44 -16.63
C LYS A 201 5.59 -5.06 -15.34
N LEU A 202 4.70 -5.26 -14.39
CA LEU A 202 4.99 -6.17 -13.27
C LEU A 202 5.10 -7.62 -13.79
N ASP A 203 5.64 -7.76 -15.02
CA ASP A 203 5.74 -8.97 -15.84
C ASP A 203 6.57 -10.02 -15.12
N GLY A 204 5.90 -10.74 -14.23
CA GLY A 204 6.45 -11.94 -13.65
C GLY A 204 7.67 -11.78 -12.74
N ASN A 205 8.11 -10.57 -12.46
CA ASN A 205 9.05 -10.32 -11.40
C ASN A 205 8.30 -10.46 -10.08
N ARG A 206 8.80 -11.33 -9.21
CA ARG A 206 8.24 -11.50 -7.88
C ARG A 206 8.43 -10.17 -7.14
N ILE A 207 7.32 -9.50 -6.84
CA ILE A 207 7.37 -8.36 -5.93
C ILE A 207 7.80 -8.93 -4.59
N ASN A 208 8.86 -8.36 -4.05
CA ASN A 208 9.34 -8.78 -2.75
C ASN A 208 8.27 -8.43 -1.71
N GLN A 209 7.48 -9.44 -1.31
CA GLN A 209 6.45 -9.33 -0.27
C GLN A 209 7.05 -9.64 1.10
N GLU A 210 8.30 -9.22 1.35
CA GLU A 210 8.85 -9.29 2.69
C GLU A 210 7.93 -8.53 3.63
N ARG A 211 7.55 -9.20 4.72
CA ARG A 211 6.75 -8.57 5.76
C ARG A 211 7.50 -7.39 6.33
N PHE A 212 6.80 -6.28 6.46
CA PHE A 212 7.33 -5.13 7.15
C PHE A 212 7.65 -5.54 8.60
N PRO A 213 8.88 -5.32 9.10
CA PRO A 213 9.27 -5.77 10.42
C PRO A 213 8.43 -5.05 11.48
N GLU A 214 7.86 -5.79 12.43
CA GLU A 214 7.06 -5.22 13.52
C GLU A 214 7.86 -4.21 14.37
N LYS A 215 9.16 -4.45 14.50
CA LYS A 215 10.10 -3.55 15.18
C LYS A 215 11.40 -3.49 14.42
N LEU A 216 11.88 -2.28 14.17
CA LEU A 216 13.23 -2.06 13.68
C LEU A 216 14.21 -1.97 14.85
N THR A 217 15.38 -2.56 14.64
CA THR A 217 16.52 -2.29 15.53
C THR A 217 16.96 -0.84 15.34
N ARG A 218 17.65 -0.29 16.36
CA ARG A 218 18.23 1.06 16.28
C ARG A 218 19.15 1.21 15.07
N ALA A 219 19.96 0.19 14.77
CA ALA A 219 20.87 0.17 13.64
C ALA A 219 20.12 0.20 12.29
N GLN A 220 19.05 -0.59 12.14
CA GLN A 220 18.21 -0.58 10.92
C GLN A 220 17.52 0.78 10.71
N LEU A 221 17.02 1.39 11.78
CA LEU A 221 16.43 2.72 11.70
C LEU A 221 17.49 3.76 11.35
N ALA A 222 18.69 3.70 11.96
CA ALA A 222 19.81 4.59 11.70
C ALA A 222 20.28 4.50 10.24
N TYR A 223 20.44 3.30 9.71
CA TYR A 223 20.74 3.09 8.29
C TYR A 223 19.75 3.81 7.37
N ASN A 224 18.46 3.71 7.68
CA ASN A 224 17.43 4.29 6.83
C ASN A 224 17.36 5.82 6.94
N TYR A 225 17.41 6.42 8.12
CA TYR A 225 17.39 7.88 8.19
C TYR A 225 18.67 8.53 7.66
N ASN A 226 19.83 7.86 7.75
CA ASN A 226 21.09 8.31 7.12
C ASN A 226 20.93 8.38 5.59
N ARG A 227 20.29 7.37 4.97
CA ARG A 227 20.00 7.35 3.52
C ARG A 227 19.22 8.59 3.06
N PHE A 228 18.35 9.11 3.90
CA PHE A 228 17.52 10.28 3.58
C PHE A 228 18.14 11.60 4.05
N GLY A 229 19.39 11.55 4.50
CA GLY A 229 20.18 12.74 4.80
C GLY A 229 20.08 13.25 6.24
N TYR A 230 19.65 12.42 7.19
CA TYR A 230 19.74 12.72 8.61
C TYR A 230 20.82 11.84 9.26
N ALA A 231 22.09 12.24 9.11
CA ALA A 231 23.23 11.49 9.62
C ALA A 231 23.50 11.82 11.10
N LEU A 232 22.82 11.13 12.00
CA LEU A 232 22.97 11.30 13.44
C LEU A 232 24.11 10.46 14.03
N TYR A 233 24.43 9.32 13.43
CA TYR A 233 25.47 8.39 13.82
C TYR A 233 26.37 8.08 12.65
N GLU A 234 27.60 7.63 12.94
CA GLU A 234 28.58 7.22 11.93
C GLU A 234 28.02 6.11 11.02
N ASP A 235 28.54 6.03 9.80
CA ASP A 235 28.03 5.23 8.70
C ASP A 235 27.73 3.77 9.08
N ILE A 236 26.45 3.42 8.95
CA ILE A 236 26.00 2.03 9.01
C ILE A 236 25.94 1.52 7.57
N GLU A 237 26.89 0.69 7.19
CA GLU A 237 27.16 0.34 5.80
C GLU A 237 26.08 -0.48 5.10
N SER A 238 25.19 -1.19 5.81
CA SER A 238 24.19 -2.04 5.17
C SER A 238 22.95 -2.28 6.03
N GLY A 239 21.81 -2.42 5.38
CA GLY A 239 20.53 -2.73 6.04
C GLY A 239 19.39 -2.86 5.04
N THR A 240 18.26 -3.36 5.50
CA THR A 240 17.02 -3.38 4.72
C THR A 240 16.55 -1.96 4.45
N LYS A 241 16.37 -1.63 3.17
CA LYS A 241 15.88 -0.33 2.75
C LYS A 241 14.39 -0.22 3.02
N ILE A 242 13.98 0.87 3.68
CA ILE A 242 12.58 1.14 4.05
C ILE A 242 12.16 2.45 3.39
N ALA A 243 10.90 2.56 2.99
CA ALA A 243 10.35 3.77 2.39
C ALA A 243 10.44 4.98 3.34
N LEU A 244 10.59 6.15 2.77
CA LEU A 244 10.80 7.41 3.50
C LEU A 244 9.68 7.69 4.49
N GLU A 245 8.43 7.51 4.09
CA GLU A 245 7.24 7.77 4.90
C GLU A 245 7.20 6.84 6.13
N ASP A 246 7.52 5.57 5.95
CA ASP A 246 7.63 4.61 7.05
C ASP A 246 8.76 5.00 8.02
N VAL A 247 9.90 5.47 7.51
CA VAL A 247 11.02 5.96 8.35
C VAL A 247 10.60 7.19 9.16
N ILE A 248 9.95 8.18 8.53
CA ILE A 248 9.44 9.38 9.21
C ILE A 248 8.45 8.97 10.31
N PHE A 249 7.51 8.09 10.01
CA PHE A 249 6.53 7.60 10.97
C PHE A 249 7.21 6.93 12.17
N LEU A 250 8.12 5.98 11.93
CA LEU A 250 8.85 5.25 12.99
C LEU A 250 9.72 6.16 13.84
N MET A 251 10.39 7.15 13.23
CA MET A 251 11.17 8.14 13.97
C MET A 251 10.28 9.01 14.85
N SER A 252 9.11 9.41 14.36
CA SER A 252 8.17 10.26 15.11
C SER A 252 7.64 9.59 16.38
N ALA A 253 7.55 8.26 16.38
CA ALA A 253 7.14 7.42 17.50
C ALA A 253 8.30 7.09 18.49
N SER A 254 9.55 7.48 18.17
CA SER A 254 10.70 7.16 19.01
C SER A 254 10.64 7.88 20.36
N GLU A 255 11.11 7.21 21.41
CA GLU A 255 11.29 7.81 22.75
C GLU A 255 12.47 8.81 22.78
N GLU A 256 13.48 8.61 21.93
CA GLU A 256 14.64 9.48 21.82
C GLU A 256 14.29 10.81 21.15
N ALA A 257 14.42 11.92 21.87
CA ALA A 257 14.09 13.26 21.34
C ALA A 257 14.82 13.58 20.03
N ARG A 258 16.11 13.25 19.94
CA ARG A 258 16.90 13.48 18.71
C ARG A 258 16.33 12.78 17.49
N ILE A 259 15.86 11.54 17.63
CA ILE A 259 15.25 10.78 16.56
C ILE A 259 13.90 11.39 16.19
N ARG A 260 13.05 11.72 17.17
CA ARG A 260 11.76 12.40 16.88
C ARG A 260 11.91 13.72 16.14
N TYR A 261 12.85 14.57 16.55
CA TYR A 261 13.12 15.81 15.84
C TYR A 261 13.74 15.57 14.45
N GLY A 262 14.52 14.50 14.31
CA GLY A 262 15.02 14.04 13.01
C GLY A 262 13.92 13.71 12.02
N ALA A 263 12.76 13.19 12.46
CA ALA A 263 11.59 12.99 11.61
C ALA A 263 11.13 14.29 10.95
N ILE A 264 11.15 15.42 11.69
CA ILE A 264 10.79 16.74 11.18
C ILE A 264 11.83 17.22 10.15
N VAL A 265 13.11 16.99 10.41
CA VAL A 265 14.19 17.30 9.46
C VAL A 265 14.05 16.50 8.16
N LEU A 266 13.75 15.20 8.25
CA LEU A 266 13.51 14.38 7.06
C LEU A 266 12.29 14.84 6.27
N LEU A 267 11.22 15.22 6.96
CA LEU A 267 10.01 15.77 6.36
C LEU A 267 10.32 17.07 5.59
N TYR A 268 11.11 17.97 6.19
CA TYR A 268 11.55 19.19 5.56
C TYR A 268 12.44 18.95 4.34
N LYS A 269 13.47 18.13 4.51
CA LYS A 269 14.51 17.91 3.50
C LYS A 269 14.00 17.15 2.26
N ASN A 270 12.99 16.32 2.43
CA ASN A 270 12.50 15.43 1.38
C ASN A 270 11.04 15.73 0.96
N CYS A 271 10.53 16.91 1.25
CA CYS A 271 9.12 17.27 1.03
C CYS A 271 8.62 17.02 -0.40
N SER A 272 9.44 17.27 -1.42
CA SER A 272 9.10 17.07 -2.83
C SER A 272 9.07 15.58 -3.26
N ARG A 273 9.59 14.69 -2.43
CA ARG A 273 9.67 13.23 -2.70
C ARG A 273 8.65 12.42 -1.91
N LEU A 274 7.95 13.07 -0.98
CA LEU A 274 7.00 12.41 -0.10
C LEU A 274 5.71 12.05 -0.83
N ASN A 275 5.26 10.82 -0.65
CA ASN A 275 3.87 10.48 -0.88
C ASN A 275 3.03 10.90 0.32
N THR A 276 2.39 12.07 0.22
CA THR A 276 1.64 12.69 1.32
C THR A 276 0.42 11.88 1.72
N SER A 277 -0.22 11.19 0.78
CA SER A 277 -1.36 10.33 1.03
C SER A 277 -0.96 9.07 1.82
N TYR A 278 0.16 8.46 1.45
CA TYR A 278 0.70 7.32 2.19
C TYR A 278 1.17 7.72 3.60
N LEU A 279 1.82 8.88 3.73
CA LEU A 279 2.21 9.42 5.03
C LEU A 279 0.97 9.66 5.92
N TYR A 280 -0.08 10.29 5.38
CA TYR A 280 -1.36 10.48 6.07
C TYR A 280 -1.95 9.17 6.57
N TYR A 281 -2.00 8.15 5.71
CA TYR A 281 -2.50 6.83 6.09
C TYR A 281 -1.73 6.24 7.27
N LEU A 282 -0.39 6.28 7.25
CA LEU A 282 0.43 5.75 8.34
C LEU A 282 0.07 6.38 9.69
N PHE A 283 -0.05 7.70 9.74
CA PHE A 283 -0.40 8.40 10.97
C PHE A 283 -1.88 8.22 11.36
N LYS A 284 -2.81 8.19 10.39
CA LYS A 284 -4.23 7.95 10.64
C LYS A 284 -4.46 6.56 11.23
N ARG A 285 -3.86 5.56 10.63
CA ARG A 285 -3.97 4.16 11.07
C ARG A 285 -3.56 3.95 12.54
N HIS A 286 -2.58 4.69 13.00
CA HIS A 286 -2.06 4.59 14.37
C HIS A 286 -2.67 5.63 15.32
N ASP A 287 -3.70 6.36 14.91
CA ASP A 287 -4.35 7.44 15.66
C ASP A 287 -3.37 8.59 16.05
N GLU A 288 -2.30 8.79 15.25
CA GLU A 288 -1.21 9.75 15.48
C GLU A 288 -1.27 11.01 14.60
N LEU A 289 -2.45 11.34 14.04
CA LEU A 289 -2.62 12.55 13.20
C LEU A 289 -2.26 13.85 13.94
N GLY A 290 -2.39 13.87 15.28
CA GLY A 290 -1.95 15.00 16.09
C GLY A 290 -0.43 15.19 16.08
N THR A 291 0.33 14.09 16.05
CA THR A 291 1.80 14.11 15.90
C THR A 291 2.19 14.64 14.53
N LEU A 292 1.57 14.14 13.46
CA LEU A 292 1.80 14.64 12.09
C LEU A 292 1.50 16.13 11.99
N LYS A 293 0.33 16.57 12.50
CA LYS A 293 -0.04 17.99 12.52
C LYS A 293 1.00 18.84 13.23
N GLY A 294 1.45 18.43 14.40
CA GLY A 294 2.47 19.15 15.16
C GLY A 294 3.80 19.29 14.41
N MET A 295 4.24 18.22 13.70
CA MET A 295 5.44 18.26 12.87
C MET A 295 5.27 19.28 11.72
N LEU A 296 4.14 19.24 11.00
CA LEU A 296 3.86 20.14 9.87
C LEU A 296 3.72 21.61 10.32
N GLU A 297 3.02 21.86 11.43
CA GLU A 297 2.88 23.21 11.98
C GLU A 297 4.21 23.80 12.44
N SER A 298 5.11 22.95 12.93
CA SER A 298 6.46 23.36 13.33
C SER A 298 7.32 23.82 12.17
N LEU A 299 7.01 23.36 10.95
CA LEU A 299 7.74 23.70 9.73
C LEU A 299 7.19 24.95 9.00
N LYS A 300 6.04 25.50 9.41
CA LYS A 300 5.42 26.65 8.71
C LYS A 300 6.35 27.83 8.51
N ASP A 301 7.22 28.08 9.48
CA ASP A 301 8.15 29.23 9.44
C ASP A 301 9.35 28.98 8.49
N PHE A 302 9.50 27.77 7.98
CA PHE A 302 10.61 27.35 7.11
C PHE A 302 10.16 27.11 5.67
N TYR A 303 8.88 27.29 5.34
CA TYR A 303 8.36 27.08 4.00
C TYR A 303 8.98 28.05 2.99
N ILE A 304 9.68 27.49 2.01
CA ILE A 304 10.11 28.21 0.81
C ILE A 304 9.07 27.90 -0.28
N SER A 305 8.56 28.92 -0.93
CA SER A 305 7.47 28.83 -1.92
C SER A 305 7.75 27.78 -3.02
N GLY A 306 6.81 26.88 -3.25
CA GLY A 306 6.74 26.02 -4.44
C GLY A 306 6.68 24.53 -4.18
N ASP A 307 7.47 23.99 -3.26
CA ASP A 307 7.60 22.52 -3.10
C ASP A 307 6.62 21.89 -2.09
N TRP A 308 5.73 22.70 -1.52
CA TRP A 308 4.91 22.32 -0.36
C TRP A 308 3.42 22.11 -0.64
N GLN A 309 3.00 22.14 -1.89
CA GLN A 309 1.57 22.06 -2.24
C GLN A 309 0.87 20.83 -1.67
N GLY A 310 1.49 19.65 -1.76
CA GLY A 310 0.95 18.43 -1.18
C GLY A 310 0.86 18.48 0.36
N ILE A 311 1.83 19.12 1.00
CA ILE A 311 1.86 19.31 2.46
C ILE A 311 0.80 20.31 2.92
N GLU A 312 0.58 21.40 2.19
CA GLU A 312 -0.50 22.35 2.51
C GLU A 312 -1.88 21.70 2.47
N MET A 313 -2.11 20.82 1.49
CA MET A 313 -3.33 20.04 1.39
C MET A 313 -3.48 19.07 2.57
N LEU A 314 -2.40 18.41 2.95
CA LEU A 314 -2.36 17.54 4.12
C LEU A 314 -2.67 18.30 5.42
N VAL A 315 -2.09 19.49 5.63
CA VAL A 315 -2.38 20.35 6.78
C VAL A 315 -3.86 20.71 6.85
N LYS A 316 -4.49 21.06 5.72
CA LYS A 316 -5.94 21.34 5.66
C LYS A 316 -6.77 20.12 6.02
N THR A 317 -6.37 18.93 5.55
CA THR A 317 -7.09 17.67 5.83
C THR A 317 -7.11 17.30 7.32
N ILE A 318 -6.07 17.68 8.08
CA ILE A 318 -5.93 17.34 9.50
C ILE A 318 -6.16 18.56 10.42
N GLN A 319 -6.80 19.63 9.94
CA GLN A 319 -6.95 20.89 10.69
C GLN A 319 -7.64 20.73 12.05
N ASP A 320 -8.61 19.83 12.17
CA ASP A 320 -9.39 19.59 13.40
C ASP A 320 -8.65 18.76 14.47
N LYS A 321 -7.47 18.24 14.15
CA LYS A 321 -6.69 17.44 15.12
C LYS A 321 -5.91 18.34 16.06
N LYS A 322 -5.84 17.94 17.35
CA LYS A 322 -5.00 18.64 18.34
C LYS A 322 -3.52 18.35 18.04
N PRO A 323 -2.69 19.38 17.76
CA PRO A 323 -1.29 19.13 17.41
C PRO A 323 -0.46 18.73 18.63
N ARG A 324 0.52 17.88 18.43
CA ARG A 324 1.62 17.67 19.37
C ARG A 324 2.53 18.89 19.33
N ILE A 325 2.93 19.41 20.49
CA ILE A 325 3.78 20.60 20.57
C ILE A 325 5.25 20.19 20.43
N TYR A 326 5.97 20.90 19.57
CA TYR A 326 7.42 20.76 19.37
C TYR A 326 8.12 22.08 19.66
N ASP A 327 9.35 22.01 20.17
CA ASP A 327 10.18 23.20 20.41
C ASP A 327 10.75 23.72 19.08
N LYS A 328 10.25 24.88 18.64
CA LYS A 328 10.65 25.54 17.39
C LYS A 328 12.14 25.92 17.34
N ASN A 329 12.72 26.31 18.47
CA ASN A 329 14.15 26.67 18.52
C ASN A 329 15.02 25.43 18.30
N LEU A 330 14.60 24.32 18.88
CA LEU A 330 15.28 23.04 18.70
C LEU A 330 15.17 22.56 17.25
N ILE A 331 14.00 22.70 16.63
CA ILE A 331 13.79 22.37 15.21
C ILE A 331 14.71 23.23 14.33
N LYS A 332 14.73 24.52 14.54
CA LYS A 332 15.61 25.45 13.81
C LYS A 332 17.07 24.99 13.87
N LYS A 333 17.55 24.68 15.07
CA LYS A 333 18.91 24.17 15.28
C LYS A 333 19.18 22.88 14.50
N TYR A 334 18.22 21.94 14.49
CA TYR A 334 18.39 20.66 13.76
C TYR A 334 18.35 20.87 12.25
N ILE A 335 17.46 21.74 11.73
CA ILE A 335 17.43 22.08 10.31
C ILE A 335 18.76 22.71 9.90
N GLU A 336 19.26 23.71 10.63
CA GLU A 336 20.55 24.36 10.33
C GLU A 336 21.74 23.39 10.40
N GLN A 337 21.67 22.35 11.22
CA GLN A 337 22.73 21.36 11.37
C GLN A 337 22.73 20.29 10.27
N TYR A 338 21.56 19.88 9.76
CA TYR A 338 21.42 18.71 8.90
C TYR A 338 20.89 19.00 7.49
N CYS A 339 20.42 20.21 7.20
CA CYS A 339 19.98 20.65 5.88
C CYS A 339 20.89 21.72 5.30
#